data_bf43bf8a85be535dac662c03508eb07c
#
_entry.id   bf43bf8a85be535dac662c03508eb07c
#
_cell.length_a   1.000
_cell.length_b   1.000
_cell.length_c   1.000
_cell.angle_alpha   90.00
_cell.angle_beta   90.00
_cell.angle_gamma   90.00
#
_symmetry.space_group_name_H-M   'P 1'
#
loop_
_entity.id
_entity.type
_entity.pdbx_description
1 polymer ?
#
loop_
_entity_poly.entity_id
_entity_poly.type
_entity_poly.pdbx_seq_one_letter_code
_entity_poly.pdbx_strand_id
1 'polypeptide(L)'
;MKNSARSENRRKSLNSIGLSSLLVIFVVLASVTLSVMCLITVRQDLDRAKKLAATHEEYYSADTKATEKLDRLYLLLADDNVTDISAAARELGFEVTGGTRENRILTFSWSETVNSGSRLVCKAEYENEKLVITSWKIISNNYYEEENSLPVWNGESLPV
;
A
#
# COMPACT_ATOMS: atom_id res chain seq x y z
N MET A 1 -10.13 -34.92 74.23
CA MET A 1 -9.46 -34.85 72.94
C MET A 1 -10.43 -34.78 71.71
N LYS A 2 -11.65 -34.26 71.85
CA LYS A 2 -12.63 -34.23 70.75
C LYS A 2 -12.86 -32.84 70.06
N ASN A 3 -12.28 -31.75 70.63
CA ASN A 3 -12.51 -30.39 70.13
C ASN A 3 -11.46 -29.91 69.15
N SER A 4 -10.29 -30.52 69.05
CA SER A 4 -9.24 -30.13 68.10
C SER A 4 -9.53 -30.51 66.69
N ALA A 5 -10.10 -31.69 66.44
CA ALA A 5 -10.43 -32.16 65.08
C ALA A 5 -11.56 -31.36 64.41
N ARG A 6 -12.50 -30.78 65.18
CA ARG A 6 -13.64 -29.98 64.64
C ARG A 6 -13.23 -28.58 64.20
N SER A 7 -12.20 -27.99 64.83
CA SER A 7 -11.67 -26.66 64.46
C SER A 7 -10.81 -26.73 63.17
N GLU A 8 -10.09 -27.82 63.00
CA GLU A 8 -9.22 -28.03 61.83
C GLU A 8 -10.01 -28.28 60.55
N ASN A 9 -11.12 -29.02 60.61
CA ASN A 9 -12.00 -29.25 59.50
C ASN A 9 -12.74 -27.96 59.07
N ARG A 10 -13.06 -27.05 60.01
CA ARG A 10 -13.69 -25.76 59.72
C ARG A 10 -12.74 -24.80 58.99
N ARG A 11 -11.44 -24.80 59.34
CA ARG A 11 -10.40 -24.00 58.68
C ARG A 11 -10.13 -24.49 57.25
N LYS A 12 -10.11 -25.78 56.98
CA LYS A 12 -9.93 -26.36 55.66
C LYS A 12 -11.12 -26.02 54.74
N SER A 13 -12.34 -26.00 55.23
CA SER A 13 -13.55 -25.63 54.46
C SER A 13 -13.57 -24.14 54.10
N LEU A 14 -13.15 -23.26 55.01
CA LEU A 14 -13.12 -21.81 54.71
C LEU A 14 -12.05 -21.43 53.69
N ASN A 15 -10.90 -22.09 53.72
CA ASN A 15 -9.84 -21.86 52.72
C ASN A 15 -10.25 -22.35 51.33
N SER A 16 -10.99 -23.43 51.22
CA SER A 16 -11.52 -23.96 49.94
C SER A 16 -12.53 -23.02 49.30
N ILE A 17 -13.44 -22.41 50.07
CA ILE A 17 -14.44 -21.46 49.56
C ILE A 17 -13.78 -20.17 49.05
N GLY A 18 -12.75 -19.66 49.75
CA GLY A 18 -11.99 -18.48 49.35
C GLY A 18 -11.22 -18.68 48.03
N LEU A 19 -10.61 -19.84 47.86
CA LEU A 19 -9.86 -20.22 46.66
C LEU A 19 -10.78 -20.33 45.44
N SER A 20 -11.97 -20.91 45.57
CA SER A 20 -12.96 -21.02 44.53
C SER A 20 -13.46 -19.64 44.07
N SER A 21 -13.75 -18.74 44.99
CA SER A 21 -14.17 -17.37 44.67
C SER A 21 -13.09 -16.58 43.93
N LEU A 22 -11.84 -16.71 44.35
CA LEU A 22 -10.69 -16.05 43.71
C LEU A 22 -10.50 -16.56 42.27
N LEU A 23 -10.66 -17.85 42.03
CA LEU A 23 -10.58 -18.43 40.70
C LEU A 23 -11.67 -17.88 39.77
N VAL A 24 -12.92 -17.76 40.23
CA VAL A 24 -14.00 -17.18 39.44
C VAL A 24 -13.72 -15.74 39.08
N ILE A 25 -13.25 -14.92 40.02
CA ILE A 25 -12.87 -13.52 39.72
C ILE A 25 -11.75 -13.46 38.68
N PHE A 26 -10.75 -14.32 38.78
CA PHE A 26 -9.66 -14.39 37.81
C PHE A 26 -10.16 -14.74 36.39
N VAL A 27 -11.04 -15.74 36.27
CA VAL A 27 -11.63 -16.15 35.00
C VAL A 27 -12.46 -15.00 34.37
N VAL A 28 -13.24 -14.28 35.17
CA VAL A 28 -14.03 -13.14 34.71
C VAL A 28 -13.08 -12.02 34.21
N LEU A 29 -12.04 -11.67 34.95
CA LEU A 29 -11.07 -10.65 34.55
C LEU A 29 -10.36 -11.07 33.25
N ALA A 30 -9.92 -12.32 33.13
CA ALA A 30 -9.30 -12.84 31.92
C ALA A 30 -10.26 -12.78 30.72
N SER A 31 -11.53 -13.12 30.91
CA SER A 31 -12.55 -13.06 29.83
C SER A 31 -12.79 -11.62 29.36
N VAL A 32 -12.84 -10.66 30.27
CA VAL A 32 -13.01 -9.24 29.95
C VAL A 32 -11.80 -8.71 29.16
N THR A 33 -10.59 -9.03 29.62
CA THR A 33 -9.36 -8.58 28.92
C THR A 33 -9.27 -9.15 27.51
N LEU A 34 -9.59 -10.43 27.31
CA LEU A 34 -9.63 -11.05 25.99
C LEU A 34 -10.67 -10.38 25.09
N SER A 35 -11.87 -10.10 25.61
CA SER A 35 -12.92 -9.43 24.86
C SER A 35 -12.51 -8.03 24.38
N VAL A 36 -11.85 -7.26 25.24
CA VAL A 36 -11.34 -5.93 24.89
C VAL A 36 -10.25 -6.03 23.81
N MET A 37 -9.32 -6.97 23.94
CA MET A 37 -8.28 -7.20 22.92
C MET A 37 -8.86 -7.57 21.58
N CYS A 38 -9.83 -8.48 21.52
CA CYS A 38 -10.53 -8.82 20.30
C CYS A 38 -11.19 -7.60 19.64
N LEU A 39 -11.87 -6.76 20.43
CA LEU A 39 -12.52 -5.55 19.92
C LEU A 39 -11.51 -4.56 19.31
N ILE A 40 -10.38 -4.35 19.95
CA ILE A 40 -9.31 -3.48 19.44
C ILE A 40 -8.76 -4.02 18.12
N THR A 41 -8.48 -5.31 18.04
CA THR A 41 -7.96 -5.96 16.83
C THR A 41 -8.94 -5.80 15.66
N VAL A 42 -10.22 -6.08 15.88
CA VAL A 42 -11.25 -5.93 14.84
C VAL A 42 -11.36 -4.50 14.32
N ARG A 43 -11.29 -3.50 15.22
CA ARG A 43 -11.29 -2.09 14.80
C ARG A 43 -10.08 -1.72 13.96
N GLN A 44 -8.89 -2.17 14.35
CA GLN A 44 -7.66 -1.93 13.59
C GLN A 44 -7.71 -2.58 12.21
N ASP A 45 -8.25 -3.80 12.12
CA ASP A 45 -8.37 -4.50 10.84
C ASP A 45 -9.39 -3.81 9.93
N LEU A 46 -10.49 -3.31 10.49
CA LEU A 46 -11.47 -2.53 9.73
C LEU A 46 -10.85 -1.23 9.17
N ASP A 47 -10.07 -0.51 9.98
CA ASP A 47 -9.41 0.72 9.54
C ASP A 47 -8.35 0.45 8.46
N ARG A 48 -7.61 -0.66 8.58
CA ARG A 48 -6.68 -1.11 7.54
C ARG A 48 -7.40 -1.48 6.25
N ALA A 49 -8.51 -2.21 6.34
CA ALA A 49 -9.31 -2.59 5.19
C ALA A 49 -9.87 -1.36 4.46
N LYS A 50 -10.37 -0.36 5.19
CA LYS A 50 -10.85 0.90 4.61
C LYS A 50 -9.75 1.67 3.89
N LYS A 51 -8.56 1.78 4.50
CA LYS A 51 -7.41 2.43 3.86
C LYS A 51 -6.98 1.71 2.59
N LEU A 52 -6.95 0.38 2.62
CA LEU A 52 -6.61 -0.42 1.46
C LEU A 52 -7.64 -0.23 0.33
N ALA A 53 -8.94 -0.26 0.64
CA ALA A 53 -9.99 -0.01 -0.33
C ALA A 53 -9.88 1.37 -0.98
N ALA A 54 -9.63 2.42 -0.18
CA ALA A 54 -9.42 3.77 -0.70
C ALA A 54 -8.20 3.85 -1.63
N THR A 55 -7.07 3.22 -1.26
CA THR A 55 -5.87 3.18 -2.10
C THR A 55 -6.13 2.46 -3.42
N HIS A 56 -6.90 1.37 -3.40
CA HIS A 56 -7.29 0.67 -4.63
C HIS A 56 -8.18 1.54 -5.53
N GLU A 57 -9.15 2.24 -4.97
CA GLU A 57 -10.04 3.15 -5.70
C GLU A 57 -9.24 4.28 -6.38
N GLU A 58 -8.32 4.91 -5.66
CA GLU A 58 -7.42 5.94 -6.19
C GLU A 58 -6.57 5.39 -7.34
N TYR A 59 -6.00 4.20 -7.18
CA TYR A 59 -5.21 3.54 -8.21
C TYR A 59 -6.03 3.25 -9.47
N TYR A 60 -7.18 2.59 -9.33
CA TYR A 60 -8.01 2.25 -10.49
C TYR A 60 -8.58 3.48 -11.19
N SER A 61 -8.86 4.55 -10.45
CA SER A 61 -9.25 5.83 -11.06
C SER A 61 -8.14 6.42 -11.93
N ALA A 62 -6.89 6.39 -11.46
CA ALA A 62 -5.74 6.84 -12.25
C ALA A 62 -5.47 5.92 -13.44
N ASP A 63 -5.57 4.62 -13.27
CA ASP A 63 -5.39 3.61 -14.32
C ASP A 63 -6.44 3.76 -15.44
N THR A 64 -7.69 3.98 -15.07
CA THR A 64 -8.77 4.26 -16.05
C THR A 64 -8.46 5.51 -16.87
N LYS A 65 -8.06 6.61 -16.24
CA LYS A 65 -7.70 7.85 -16.95
C LYS A 65 -6.48 7.66 -17.87
N ALA A 66 -5.49 6.90 -17.40
CA ALA A 66 -4.31 6.58 -18.21
C ALA A 66 -4.66 5.72 -19.43
N THR A 67 -5.59 4.77 -19.27
CA THR A 67 -6.10 3.92 -20.34
C THR A 67 -6.94 4.73 -21.33
N GLU A 68 -7.80 5.64 -20.86
CA GLU A 68 -8.56 6.55 -21.76
C GLU A 68 -7.63 7.42 -22.60
N LYS A 69 -6.52 7.90 -22.05
CA LYS A 69 -5.49 8.62 -22.82
C LYS A 69 -4.83 7.71 -23.85
N LEU A 70 -4.49 6.49 -23.49
CA LEU A 70 -3.94 5.50 -24.40
C LEU A 70 -4.89 5.24 -25.57
N ASP A 71 -6.19 5.08 -25.32
CA ASP A 71 -7.20 4.89 -26.37
C ASP A 71 -7.27 6.08 -27.31
N ARG A 72 -7.19 7.31 -26.79
CA ARG A 72 -7.11 8.52 -27.61
C ARG A 72 -5.85 8.55 -28.48
N LEU A 73 -4.72 8.05 -27.95
CA LEU A 73 -3.49 7.93 -28.72
C LEU A 73 -3.64 6.90 -29.85
N TYR A 74 -4.29 5.77 -29.60
CA TYR A 74 -4.60 4.79 -30.65
C TYR A 74 -5.47 5.36 -31.73
N LEU A 75 -6.51 6.12 -31.38
CA LEU A 75 -7.39 6.78 -32.36
C LEU A 75 -6.63 7.83 -33.18
N LEU A 76 -5.73 8.60 -32.56
CA LEU A 76 -4.89 9.58 -33.26
C LEU A 76 -3.94 8.89 -34.24
N LEU A 77 -3.35 7.76 -33.89
CA LEU A 77 -2.42 7.00 -34.72
C LEU A 77 -3.13 6.26 -35.88
N ALA A 78 -4.44 6.00 -35.74
CA ALA A 78 -5.27 5.37 -36.76
C ALA A 78 -5.88 6.37 -37.72
N ASP A 79 -5.76 7.68 -37.48
CA ASP A 79 -6.32 8.71 -38.35
C ASP A 79 -5.30 9.12 -39.41
N ASP A 80 -5.53 8.66 -40.67
CA ASP A 80 -4.69 8.94 -41.84
C ASP A 80 -4.64 10.45 -42.22
N ASN A 81 -5.53 11.28 -41.68
CA ASN A 81 -5.58 12.71 -41.96
C ASN A 81 -4.60 13.53 -41.12
N VAL A 82 -4.01 12.94 -40.11
CA VAL A 82 -3.08 13.64 -39.18
C VAL A 82 -1.69 13.71 -39.81
N THR A 83 -1.31 14.92 -40.27
CA THR A 83 -0.02 15.16 -40.93
C THR A 83 1.13 15.22 -39.94
N ASP A 84 0.89 15.70 -38.70
CA ASP A 84 1.90 15.80 -37.63
C ASP A 84 1.39 15.13 -36.33
N ILE A 85 1.72 13.87 -36.20
CA ILE A 85 1.37 13.05 -35.04
C ILE A 85 1.95 13.66 -33.76
N SER A 86 3.18 14.23 -33.83
CA SER A 86 3.85 14.77 -32.63
C SER A 86 3.15 16.02 -32.10
N ALA A 87 2.68 16.91 -33.00
CA ALA A 87 1.94 18.11 -32.61
C ALA A 87 0.57 17.74 -32.03
N ALA A 88 -0.17 16.87 -32.71
CA ALA A 88 -1.49 16.44 -32.26
C ALA A 88 -1.44 15.68 -30.90
N ALA A 89 -0.43 14.85 -30.69
CA ALA A 89 -0.26 14.16 -29.40
C ALA A 89 0.07 15.13 -28.25
N ARG A 90 0.85 16.19 -28.52
CA ARG A 90 1.11 17.24 -27.49
C ARG A 90 -0.14 18.01 -27.11
N GLU A 91 -1.03 18.27 -28.05
CA GLU A 91 -2.35 18.90 -27.78
C GLU A 91 -3.23 18.01 -26.89
N LEU A 92 -3.11 16.69 -27.00
CA LEU A 92 -3.78 15.73 -26.11
C LEU A 92 -3.10 15.56 -24.74
N GLY A 93 -1.99 16.28 -24.50
CA GLY A 93 -1.29 16.29 -23.22
C GLY A 93 -0.23 15.19 -23.08
N PHE A 94 0.28 14.65 -24.18
CA PHE A 94 1.43 13.75 -24.17
C PHE A 94 2.74 14.53 -24.26
N GLU A 95 3.75 14.08 -23.53
CA GLU A 95 5.13 14.45 -23.78
C GLU A 95 5.67 13.56 -24.90
N VAL A 96 6.13 14.16 -26.00
CA VAL A 96 6.59 13.42 -27.18
C VAL A 96 8.06 13.66 -27.37
N THR A 97 8.85 12.58 -27.44
CA THR A 97 10.29 12.59 -27.71
C THR A 97 10.61 11.65 -28.87
N GLY A 98 11.68 11.94 -29.62
CA GLY A 98 12.07 11.18 -30.79
C GLY A 98 11.50 11.73 -32.11
N GLY A 99 11.39 10.88 -33.13
CA GLY A 99 10.88 11.27 -34.43
C GLY A 99 11.88 12.06 -35.29
N THR A 100 13.18 12.02 -34.99
CA THR A 100 14.24 12.62 -35.80
C THR A 100 14.76 11.66 -36.86
N ARG A 101 15.54 12.16 -37.83
CA ARG A 101 16.14 11.31 -38.89
C ARG A 101 17.02 10.20 -38.33
N GLU A 102 17.62 10.41 -37.16
CA GLU A 102 18.48 9.44 -36.44
C GLU A 102 17.68 8.49 -35.58
N ASN A 103 16.58 8.97 -34.97
CA ASN A 103 15.71 8.18 -34.12
C ASN A 103 14.28 8.20 -34.70
N ARG A 104 13.93 7.12 -35.42
CA ARG A 104 12.59 6.95 -36.02
C ARG A 104 11.53 6.55 -35.02
N ILE A 105 11.91 6.25 -33.77
CA ILE A 105 11.00 5.86 -32.71
C ILE A 105 10.39 7.13 -32.10
N LEU A 106 9.07 7.19 -32.07
CA LEU A 106 8.33 8.20 -31.31
C LEU A 106 8.01 7.64 -29.94
N THR A 107 8.46 8.31 -28.89
CA THR A 107 8.14 7.92 -27.50
C THR A 107 7.12 8.90 -26.94
N PHE A 108 5.98 8.39 -26.53
CA PHE A 108 4.92 9.10 -25.84
C PHE A 108 4.99 8.81 -24.36
N SER A 109 4.96 9.87 -23.53
CA SER A 109 4.89 9.73 -22.07
C SER A 109 3.79 10.60 -21.50
N TRP A 110 3.11 10.05 -20.48
CA TRP A 110 2.07 10.76 -19.74
C TRP A 110 2.03 10.27 -18.30
N SER A 111 1.40 11.05 -17.45
CA SER A 111 1.25 10.66 -16.04
C SER A 111 -0.12 11.06 -15.50
N GLU A 112 -0.66 10.23 -14.61
CA GLU A 112 -1.89 10.48 -13.86
C GLU A 112 -1.61 10.46 -12.37
N THR A 113 -2.22 11.40 -11.64
CA THR A 113 -2.09 11.44 -10.19
C THR A 113 -2.92 10.33 -9.57
N VAL A 114 -2.28 9.49 -8.76
CA VAL A 114 -2.96 8.47 -7.95
C VAL A 114 -3.42 9.10 -6.65
N ASN A 115 -2.48 9.70 -5.89
CA ASN A 115 -2.75 10.45 -4.67
C ASN A 115 -1.68 11.54 -4.46
N SER A 116 -1.72 12.22 -3.29
CA SER A 116 -0.76 13.28 -2.97
C SER A 116 0.72 12.83 -2.96
N GLY A 117 0.98 11.54 -2.74
CA GLY A 117 2.32 10.96 -2.63
C GLY A 117 2.73 10.08 -3.80
N SER A 118 1.88 9.87 -4.81
CA SER A 118 2.21 8.96 -5.92
C SER A 118 1.49 9.33 -7.22
N ARG A 119 2.14 8.99 -8.33
CA ARG A 119 1.61 9.15 -9.69
C ARG A 119 1.88 7.91 -10.53
N LEU A 120 0.96 7.59 -11.42
CA LEU A 120 1.11 6.57 -12.44
C LEU A 120 1.83 7.18 -13.63
N VAL A 121 2.97 6.65 -14.03
CA VAL A 121 3.75 7.09 -15.19
C VAL A 121 3.70 6.01 -16.25
N CYS A 122 3.26 6.43 -17.44
CA CYS A 122 3.08 5.57 -18.59
C CYS A 122 3.98 6.03 -19.73
N LYS A 123 4.56 5.07 -20.45
CA LYS A 123 5.35 5.32 -21.66
C LYS A 123 4.97 4.31 -22.73
N ALA A 124 4.85 4.78 -23.96
CA ALA A 124 4.64 3.94 -25.13
C ALA A 124 5.57 4.39 -26.26
N GLU A 125 6.03 3.46 -27.04
CA GLU A 125 6.89 3.67 -28.20
C GLU A 125 6.15 3.27 -29.46
N TYR A 126 6.23 4.13 -30.47
CA TYR A 126 5.63 3.93 -31.77
C TYR A 126 6.73 3.78 -32.82
N GLU A 127 6.80 2.59 -33.38
CA GLU A 127 7.76 2.23 -34.42
C GLU A 127 7.10 1.27 -35.43
N ASN A 128 7.36 1.49 -36.72
CA ASN A 128 6.85 0.63 -37.81
C ASN A 128 5.32 0.37 -37.72
N GLU A 129 4.53 1.43 -37.50
CA GLU A 129 3.07 1.36 -37.36
C GLU A 129 2.58 0.53 -36.16
N LYS A 130 3.43 0.27 -35.21
CA LYS A 130 3.09 -0.45 -33.99
C LYS A 130 3.34 0.41 -32.76
N LEU A 131 2.33 0.47 -31.89
CA LEU A 131 2.45 1.09 -30.59
C LEU A 131 2.72 -0.01 -29.55
N VAL A 132 3.81 0.14 -28.78
CA VAL A 132 4.22 -0.79 -27.72
C VAL A 132 4.32 -0.04 -26.41
N ILE A 133 3.64 -0.51 -25.38
CA ILE A 133 3.74 0.06 -24.03
C ILE A 133 5.05 -0.42 -23.42
N THR A 134 5.97 0.50 -23.13
CA THR A 134 7.29 0.20 -22.57
C THR A 134 7.35 0.40 -21.05
N SER A 135 6.45 1.21 -20.51
CA SER A 135 6.39 1.45 -19.05
C SER A 135 4.96 1.75 -18.60
N TRP A 136 4.57 1.12 -17.50
CA TRP A 136 3.30 1.36 -16.80
C TRP A 136 3.54 1.14 -15.32
N LYS A 137 3.90 2.20 -14.57
CA LYS A 137 4.36 2.07 -13.19
C LYS A 137 3.97 3.24 -12.32
N ILE A 138 3.72 2.95 -11.04
CA ILE A 138 3.55 3.96 -10.01
C ILE A 138 4.92 4.46 -9.56
N ILE A 139 5.07 5.78 -9.48
CA ILE A 139 6.24 6.45 -8.91
C ILE A 139 5.77 7.22 -7.67
N SER A 140 6.46 7.02 -6.56
CA SER A 140 6.26 7.83 -5.36
C SER A 140 6.85 9.22 -5.58
N ASN A 141 6.07 10.27 -5.19
CA ASN A 141 6.57 11.66 -5.20
C ASN A 141 7.52 11.92 -4.02
N ASN A 142 7.57 11.04 -3.03
CA ASN A 142 8.59 11.08 -2.01
C ASN A 142 9.91 10.63 -2.67
N TYR A 143 10.62 11.58 -3.26
CA TYR A 143 12.04 11.46 -3.43
C TYR A 143 12.60 11.33 -2.02
N TYR A 144 12.89 10.11 -1.60
CA TYR A 144 13.97 9.93 -0.65
C TYR A 144 15.19 10.41 -1.42
N GLU A 145 15.67 11.62 -1.11
CA GLU A 145 17.02 11.99 -1.48
C GLU A 145 17.89 10.82 -1.06
N GLU A 146 18.58 10.20 -2.00
CA GLU A 146 19.53 9.11 -1.75
C GLU A 146 20.71 9.59 -0.89
N GLU A 147 20.59 10.72 -0.22
CA GLU A 147 21.61 11.31 0.65
C GLU A 147 21.72 10.62 2.01
N ASN A 148 20.88 9.63 2.26
CA ASN A 148 21.02 8.69 3.39
C ASN A 148 21.35 7.29 2.86
N SER A 149 22.45 7.15 2.12
CA SER A 149 23.16 5.87 2.13
C SER A 149 23.51 5.58 3.59
N LEU A 150 22.73 4.69 4.23
CA LEU A 150 23.09 4.15 5.54
C LEU A 150 24.58 3.77 5.44
N PRO A 151 25.45 4.26 6.31
CA PRO A 151 26.87 3.90 6.24
C PRO A 151 26.95 2.38 6.35
N VAL A 152 27.20 1.74 5.21
CA VAL A 152 27.41 0.31 5.18
C VAL A 152 28.64 0.07 6.04
N TRP A 153 28.45 -0.73 7.10
CA TRP A 153 29.56 -1.13 7.96
C TRP A 153 30.70 -1.70 7.08
N ASN A 154 31.84 -1.03 7.07
CA ASN A 154 33.00 -1.36 6.25
C ASN A 154 33.90 -2.45 6.87
N GLY A 155 33.48 -3.10 7.97
CA GLY A 155 34.22 -4.16 8.63
C GLY A 155 35.28 -3.68 9.62
N GLU A 156 35.42 -2.37 9.87
CA GLU A 156 36.31 -1.86 10.88
C GLU A 156 35.76 -2.04 12.28
N SER A 157 36.64 -2.45 13.21
CA SER A 157 36.28 -2.64 14.61
C SER A 157 35.91 -1.31 15.26
N LEU A 158 34.80 -1.29 16.01
CA LEU A 158 34.40 -0.15 16.82
C LEU A 158 35.56 0.24 17.75
N PRO A 159 35.89 1.53 17.90
CA PRO A 159 36.86 1.97 18.88
C PRO A 159 36.34 1.61 20.29
N VAL A 160 37.18 0.92 21.07
CA VAL A 160 36.96 0.50 22.46
C VAL A 160 37.09 1.71 23.38
#